data_f160fe372a11994119a713d4b9a7b60b
#
_entry.id   f160fe372a11994119a713d4b9a7b60b
#
_cell.length_a   1.000
_cell.length_b   1.000
_cell.length_c   1.000
_cell.angle_alpha   90.00
_cell.angle_beta   90.00
_cell.angle_gamma   90.00
#
_symmetry.space_group_name_H-M   'P 1'
#
loop_
_entity.id
_entity.type
_entity.pdbx_description
1 polymer ?
#
loop_
_entity_poly.entity_id
_entity_poly.type
_entity_poly.pdbx_seq_one_letter_code
_entity_poly.pdbx_strand_id
1 'polypeptide(L)'
;FLAPHAPQNQGMFNPIKITLPDNCWLNAKWPAPTIGCTTLTSAKITSAVWQALAQACPDKVTGSTNADCNWFVSSVVAPDGTTDVFSDLPAGGWGGTPFGDGMNVTEDPLGNCMNMPAESAELLFPIAYESFELRPDSGGPGRYRGGLGAVFKVRYLSDGLLSMESARTLQGSPGVNGGEFSDVQRQTKIYGDGTSEVIGGLDEAGGWKSPLLSNVPFTHGETFMFESTGGGGWGKPLDRDVEAVLDDVLDEYITFNTAYDVYGVVIDKEAKTIDLEATKVRRSELSAA
;
A
#
# COMPACT_ATOMS: atom_id res chain seq x y z
N PHE A 1 -8.85 -15.14 -12.51
CA PHE A 1 -7.71 -15.20 -13.43
C PHE A 1 -7.51 -16.60 -14.02
N LEU A 2 -7.36 -17.65 -13.21
CA LEU A 2 -7.04 -19.00 -13.71
C LEU A 2 -8.20 -19.69 -14.41
N ALA A 3 -9.42 -19.46 -13.99
CA ALA A 3 -10.64 -20.08 -14.52
C ALA A 3 -11.81 -19.09 -14.54
N PRO A 4 -11.77 -18.06 -15.39
CA PRO A 4 -12.75 -16.94 -15.36
C PRO A 4 -14.18 -17.39 -15.69
N HIS A 5 -14.35 -18.54 -16.34
CA HIS A 5 -15.65 -19.08 -16.73
C HIS A 5 -16.17 -20.18 -15.79
N ALA A 6 -15.38 -20.57 -14.76
CA ALA A 6 -15.83 -21.58 -13.81
C ALA A 6 -16.85 -20.98 -12.82
N PRO A 7 -17.91 -21.72 -12.45
CA PRO A 7 -18.83 -21.27 -11.43
C PRO A 7 -18.11 -21.06 -10.09
N GLN A 8 -18.33 -19.91 -9.46
CA GLN A 8 -17.71 -19.60 -8.17
C GLN A 8 -18.48 -20.30 -7.05
N ASN A 9 -18.08 -21.51 -6.74
CA ASN A 9 -18.68 -22.34 -5.66
C ASN A 9 -17.63 -23.27 -5.06
N GLN A 10 -18.02 -24.04 -4.06
CA GLN A 10 -17.15 -24.98 -3.35
C GLN A 10 -16.46 -25.99 -4.30
N GLY A 11 -17.07 -26.33 -5.44
CA GLY A 11 -16.50 -27.24 -6.42
C GLY A 11 -15.15 -26.79 -6.98
N MET A 12 -14.90 -25.48 -7.05
CA MET A 12 -13.60 -24.93 -7.47
C MET A 12 -12.44 -25.34 -6.55
N PHE A 13 -12.73 -25.56 -5.28
CA PHE A 13 -11.73 -25.89 -4.26
C PHE A 13 -11.48 -27.40 -4.13
N ASN A 14 -12.34 -28.26 -4.70
CA ASN A 14 -12.18 -29.71 -4.59
C ASN A 14 -10.80 -30.24 -5.04
N PRO A 15 -10.15 -29.72 -6.11
CA PRO A 15 -8.82 -30.16 -6.50
C PRO A 15 -7.70 -29.57 -5.66
N ILE A 16 -8.00 -28.63 -4.74
CA ILE A 16 -7.00 -27.92 -3.95
C ILE A 16 -6.91 -28.57 -2.57
N LYS A 17 -5.72 -29.08 -2.24
CA LYS A 17 -5.42 -29.58 -0.90
C LYS A 17 -4.73 -28.47 -0.11
N ILE A 18 -5.38 -28.01 0.96
CA ILE A 18 -4.81 -27.03 1.88
C ILE A 18 -4.26 -27.77 3.09
N THR A 19 -2.98 -27.54 3.40
CA THR A 19 -2.32 -28.10 4.59
C THR A 19 -1.75 -26.94 5.39
N LEU A 20 -2.16 -26.80 6.64
CA LEU A 20 -1.69 -25.77 7.55
C LEU A 20 -0.90 -26.40 8.70
N PRO A 21 0.24 -25.81 9.12
CA PRO A 21 0.91 -26.23 10.34
C PRO A 21 -0.01 -26.09 11.56
N ASP A 22 0.17 -26.97 12.53
CA ASP A 22 -0.51 -26.86 13.81
C ASP A 22 -0.04 -25.63 14.58
N ASN A 23 -1.00 -24.95 15.23
CA ASN A 23 -0.76 -23.83 16.12
C ASN A 23 0.06 -22.68 15.48
N CYS A 24 -0.25 -22.37 14.23
CA CYS A 24 0.25 -21.17 13.55
C CYS A 24 -0.88 -20.10 13.49
N TRP A 25 -0.54 -18.90 13.06
CA TRP A 25 -1.50 -17.80 12.97
C TRP A 25 -2.66 -18.04 11.98
N LEU A 26 -2.50 -18.96 11.01
CA LEU A 26 -3.57 -19.41 10.10
C LEU A 26 -4.38 -20.58 10.69
N ASN A 27 -3.90 -21.23 11.76
CA ASN A 27 -4.49 -22.39 12.40
C ASN A 27 -4.33 -22.28 13.93
N ALA A 28 -4.81 -21.15 14.45
CA ALA A 28 -4.66 -20.80 15.85
C ALA A 28 -5.54 -21.70 16.73
N LYS A 29 -4.99 -22.12 17.88
CA LYS A 29 -5.72 -22.90 18.89
C LYS A 29 -6.25 -21.96 19.97
N TRP A 30 -7.48 -22.25 20.40
CA TRP A 30 -8.06 -21.55 21.55
C TRP A 30 -7.13 -21.64 22.78
N PRO A 31 -6.91 -20.54 23.53
CA PRO A 31 -7.54 -19.21 23.49
C PRO A 31 -6.71 -18.11 22.76
N ALA A 32 -6.28 -18.31 21.53
CA ALA A 32 -5.52 -17.33 20.78
C ALA A 32 -6.39 -16.13 20.36
N PRO A 33 -5.86 -14.89 20.34
CA PRO A 33 -6.54 -13.74 19.76
C PRO A 33 -6.62 -13.89 18.23
N THR A 34 -7.76 -13.56 17.65
CA THR A 34 -8.03 -13.73 16.21
C THR A 34 -8.62 -12.48 15.56
N ILE A 35 -8.34 -11.30 16.12
CA ILE A 35 -8.71 -10.02 15.51
C ILE A 35 -7.89 -9.80 14.22
N GLY A 36 -8.41 -9.02 13.27
CA GLY A 36 -7.73 -8.71 12.02
C GLY A 36 -7.78 -9.83 10.97
N CYS A 37 -8.65 -10.81 11.13
CA CYS A 37 -8.79 -11.92 10.18
C CYS A 37 -9.11 -11.42 8.76
N THR A 38 -10.09 -10.56 8.61
CA THR A 38 -10.50 -10.01 7.30
C THR A 38 -9.57 -8.92 6.83
N THR A 39 -9.16 -8.02 7.71
CA THR A 39 -8.40 -6.81 7.39
C THR A 39 -6.93 -7.07 7.07
N LEU A 40 -6.32 -8.09 7.69
CA LEU A 40 -4.90 -8.40 7.53
C LEU A 40 -4.65 -9.80 6.99
N THR A 41 -5.17 -10.82 7.67
CA THR A 41 -4.77 -12.22 7.44
C THR A 41 -5.19 -12.72 6.08
N SER A 42 -6.45 -12.53 5.70
CA SER A 42 -6.99 -13.04 4.43
C SER A 42 -6.37 -12.37 3.22
N ALA A 43 -6.07 -11.08 3.29
CA ALA A 43 -5.33 -10.36 2.26
C ALA A 43 -3.91 -10.92 2.06
N LYS A 44 -3.20 -11.23 3.16
CA LYS A 44 -1.87 -11.88 3.10
C LYS A 44 -1.93 -13.29 2.51
N ILE A 45 -2.98 -14.07 2.80
CA ILE A 45 -3.19 -15.39 2.20
C ILE A 45 -3.33 -15.26 0.68
N THR A 46 -4.16 -14.34 0.21
CA THR A 46 -4.35 -14.08 -1.22
C THR A 46 -3.03 -13.73 -1.89
N SER A 47 -2.27 -12.80 -1.31
CA SER A 47 -0.94 -12.41 -1.78
C SER A 47 0.03 -13.60 -1.83
N ALA A 48 0.07 -14.44 -0.80
CA ALA A 48 0.93 -15.62 -0.75
C ALA A 48 0.56 -16.66 -1.82
N VAL A 49 -0.73 -16.87 -2.06
CA VAL A 49 -1.21 -17.78 -3.12
C VAL A 49 -0.81 -17.26 -4.51
N TRP A 50 -0.95 -15.96 -4.77
CA TRP A 50 -0.52 -15.37 -6.04
C TRP A 50 0.99 -15.50 -6.25
N GLN A 51 1.80 -15.27 -5.21
CA GLN A 51 3.26 -15.46 -5.27
C GLN A 51 3.64 -16.92 -5.55
N ALA A 52 2.91 -17.87 -4.97
CA ALA A 52 3.14 -19.27 -5.25
C ALA A 52 2.76 -19.63 -6.70
N LEU A 53 1.65 -19.15 -7.20
CA LEU A 53 1.18 -19.37 -8.58
C LEU A 53 2.06 -18.66 -9.61
N ALA A 54 2.68 -17.52 -9.27
CA ALA A 54 3.58 -16.80 -10.15
C ALA A 54 4.79 -17.63 -10.60
N GLN A 55 5.19 -18.64 -9.82
CA GLN A 55 6.28 -19.55 -10.19
C GLN A 55 5.88 -20.49 -11.33
N ALA A 56 4.60 -20.80 -11.47
CA ALA A 56 4.09 -21.72 -12.50
C ALA A 56 3.42 -21.00 -13.68
N CYS A 57 2.76 -19.88 -13.44
CA CYS A 57 1.99 -19.16 -14.45
C CYS A 57 2.07 -17.62 -14.20
N PRO A 58 3.27 -17.02 -14.36
CA PRO A 58 3.46 -15.59 -14.07
C PRO A 58 2.63 -14.67 -14.98
N ASP A 59 2.28 -15.14 -16.17
CA ASP A 59 1.43 -14.45 -17.14
C ASP A 59 -0.07 -14.42 -16.79
N LYS A 60 -0.45 -15.09 -15.71
CA LYS A 60 -1.86 -15.19 -15.26
C LYS A 60 -2.12 -14.65 -13.87
N VAL A 61 -1.10 -14.13 -13.22
CA VAL A 61 -1.22 -13.55 -11.89
C VAL A 61 -0.69 -12.12 -11.87
N THR A 62 -1.11 -11.37 -10.89
CA THR A 62 -0.69 -9.99 -10.68
C THR A 62 0.44 -9.91 -9.66
N GLY A 63 1.16 -8.79 -9.61
CA GLY A 63 1.90 -8.40 -8.43
C GLY A 63 0.98 -8.41 -7.19
N SER A 64 1.56 -8.47 -6.00
CA SER A 64 0.75 -8.38 -4.78
C SER A 64 0.07 -7.04 -4.68
N THR A 65 -1.15 -7.01 -4.16
CA THR A 65 -1.76 -5.78 -3.65
C THR A 65 -1.01 -5.33 -2.39
N ASN A 66 -1.35 -4.16 -1.84
CA ASN A 66 -0.95 -3.75 -0.49
C ASN A 66 -1.24 -4.85 0.54
N ALA A 67 -2.24 -5.67 0.28
CA ALA A 67 -2.68 -6.80 1.10
C ALA A 67 -2.95 -6.40 2.57
N ASP A 68 -3.62 -5.27 2.73
CA ASP A 68 -3.92 -4.66 4.03
C ASP A 68 -5.09 -3.68 3.86
N CYS A 69 -6.11 -3.77 4.70
CA CYS A 69 -7.19 -2.79 4.72
C CYS A 69 -6.79 -1.49 5.44
N ASN A 70 -5.63 -1.47 6.13
CA ASN A 70 -5.13 -0.30 6.86
C ASN A 70 -6.16 0.31 7.83
N TRP A 71 -6.93 -0.55 8.47
CA TRP A 71 -8.02 -0.12 9.31
C TRP A 71 -7.53 0.57 10.59
N PHE A 72 -7.95 1.81 10.78
CA PHE A 72 -7.76 2.50 12.04
C PHE A 72 -9.08 2.89 12.68
N VAL A 73 -9.05 2.99 14.00
CA VAL A 73 -10.16 3.42 14.83
C VAL A 73 -9.61 4.44 15.82
N SER A 74 -10.28 5.55 15.95
CA SER A 74 -9.95 6.58 16.92
C SER A 74 -11.16 6.95 17.76
N SER A 75 -11.01 6.88 19.08
CA SER A 75 -11.95 7.55 19.96
C SER A 75 -11.59 9.02 20.02
N VAL A 76 -12.57 9.91 19.93
CA VAL A 76 -12.41 11.37 19.99
C VAL A 76 -13.42 11.94 20.96
N VAL A 77 -13.04 13.02 21.65
CA VAL A 77 -13.92 13.66 22.63
C VAL A 77 -14.72 14.76 21.93
N ALA A 78 -16.04 14.60 21.85
CA ALA A 78 -16.93 15.59 21.28
C ALA A 78 -17.02 16.86 22.15
N PRO A 79 -17.47 18.01 21.61
CA PRO A 79 -17.58 19.27 22.37
C PRO A 79 -18.49 19.22 23.61
N ASP A 80 -19.45 18.30 23.64
CA ASP A 80 -20.35 18.08 24.77
C ASP A 80 -19.75 17.14 25.85
N GLY A 81 -18.50 16.68 25.65
CA GLY A 81 -17.79 15.77 26.54
C GLY A 81 -18.11 14.27 26.33
N THR A 82 -18.95 13.93 25.39
CA THR A 82 -19.17 12.53 24.99
C THR A 82 -17.97 11.99 24.19
N THR A 83 -17.85 10.66 24.11
CA THR A 83 -16.82 10.02 23.30
C THR A 83 -17.46 9.44 22.06
N ASP A 84 -17.01 9.92 20.89
CA ASP A 84 -17.35 9.38 19.60
C ASP A 84 -16.25 8.47 19.05
N VAL A 85 -16.59 7.63 18.08
CA VAL A 85 -15.64 6.73 17.42
C VAL A 85 -15.58 7.06 15.94
N PHE A 86 -14.43 7.56 15.52
CA PHE A 86 -14.08 7.79 14.13
C PHE A 86 -13.27 6.60 13.60
N SER A 87 -13.57 6.15 12.39
CA SER A 87 -12.88 5.02 11.76
C SER A 87 -12.81 5.24 10.24
N ASP A 88 -11.67 4.90 9.64
CA ASP A 88 -11.50 4.92 8.19
C ASP A 88 -10.54 3.81 7.75
N LEU A 89 -10.49 3.56 6.42
CA LEU A 89 -9.68 2.52 5.79
C LEU A 89 -8.89 3.11 4.61
N PRO A 90 -7.81 3.86 4.86
CA PRO A 90 -6.98 4.38 3.78
C PRO A 90 -6.33 3.23 3.02
N ALA A 91 -6.82 2.98 1.80
CA ALA A 91 -6.36 1.90 0.94
C ALA A 91 -4.89 2.05 0.50
N GLY A 92 -4.36 1.03 -0.14
CA GLY A 92 -3.05 1.05 -0.78
C GLY A 92 -3.13 0.79 -2.28
N GLY A 93 -2.02 0.35 -2.89
CA GLY A 93 -1.98 0.07 -4.32
C GLY A 93 -2.29 -1.40 -4.67
N TRP A 94 -2.89 -1.63 -5.86
CA TRP A 94 -2.98 -2.95 -6.46
C TRP A 94 -1.70 -3.31 -7.21
N GLY A 95 -1.39 -4.59 -7.31
CA GLY A 95 -0.26 -5.07 -8.09
C GLY A 95 -0.41 -4.79 -9.58
N GLY A 96 0.70 -4.57 -10.26
CA GLY A 96 0.76 -4.57 -11.72
C GLY A 96 0.27 -5.91 -12.28
N THR A 97 -0.33 -5.87 -13.46
CA THR A 97 -0.94 -7.05 -14.12
C THR A 97 -0.18 -7.39 -15.41
N PRO A 98 -0.39 -8.57 -16.01
CA PRO A 98 0.14 -8.87 -17.34
C PRO A 98 -0.37 -7.92 -18.44
N PHE A 99 -1.39 -7.11 -18.16
CA PHE A 99 -2.11 -6.31 -19.17
C PHE A 99 -2.03 -4.80 -18.91
N GLY A 100 -1.54 -4.37 -17.75
CA GLY A 100 -1.50 -2.96 -17.38
C GLY A 100 -1.04 -2.72 -15.95
N ASP A 101 -0.90 -1.44 -15.63
CA ASP A 101 -0.50 -0.96 -14.32
C ASP A 101 -1.56 -1.28 -13.25
N GLY A 102 -1.11 -1.38 -12.01
CA GLY A 102 -1.98 -1.54 -10.86
C GLY A 102 -2.80 -0.28 -10.57
N MET A 103 -4.00 -0.46 -10.03
CA MET A 103 -4.85 0.66 -9.61
C MET A 103 -4.27 1.36 -8.39
N ASN A 104 -4.29 2.69 -8.41
CA ASN A 104 -3.85 3.51 -7.29
C ASN A 104 -4.92 3.55 -6.19
N VAL A 105 -4.50 3.54 -4.94
CA VAL A 105 -5.35 3.74 -3.74
C VAL A 105 -6.66 2.96 -3.84
N THR A 106 -6.54 1.66 -3.99
CA THR A 106 -7.68 0.74 -4.15
C THR A 106 -7.64 -0.32 -3.07
N GLU A 107 -8.80 -0.61 -2.48
CA GLU A 107 -8.94 -1.66 -1.49
C GLU A 107 -8.52 -3.02 -2.06
N ASP A 108 -8.01 -3.90 -1.20
CA ASP A 108 -7.57 -5.22 -1.62
C ASP A 108 -8.76 -6.12 -2.08
N PRO A 109 -8.50 -7.29 -2.70
CA PRO A 109 -9.57 -8.12 -3.26
C PRO A 109 -10.61 -8.63 -2.25
N LEU A 110 -10.34 -8.52 -0.97
CA LEU A 110 -11.22 -8.97 0.11
C LEU A 110 -11.91 -7.82 0.82
N GLY A 111 -11.49 -6.60 0.56
CA GLY A 111 -12.17 -5.38 0.95
C GLY A 111 -13.34 -5.08 0.02
N ASN A 112 -14.32 -4.40 0.52
CA ASN A 112 -15.42 -3.81 -0.25
C ASN A 112 -15.89 -2.57 0.51
N CYS A 113 -14.97 -1.65 0.67
CA CYS A 113 -15.14 -0.46 1.50
C CYS A 113 -15.00 0.80 0.65
N MET A 114 -15.58 1.88 1.13
CA MET A 114 -15.37 3.23 0.63
C MET A 114 -15.04 4.13 1.80
N ASN A 115 -14.17 5.10 1.58
CA ASN A 115 -13.87 6.11 2.58
C ASN A 115 -15.09 7.00 2.85
N MET A 116 -15.21 7.47 4.07
CA MET A 116 -16.19 8.51 4.39
C MET A 116 -15.81 9.80 3.67
N PRO A 117 -16.77 10.54 3.05
CA PRO A 117 -16.46 11.87 2.54
C PRO A 117 -15.90 12.76 3.63
N ALA A 118 -14.80 13.48 3.33
CA ALA A 118 -14.09 14.30 4.31
C ALA A 118 -15.01 15.31 5.01
N GLU A 119 -15.88 15.96 4.26
CA GLU A 119 -16.84 16.93 4.79
C GLU A 119 -17.84 16.31 5.78
N SER A 120 -18.24 15.06 5.52
CA SER A 120 -19.13 14.33 6.43
C SER A 120 -18.42 13.93 7.70
N ALA A 121 -17.16 13.49 7.60
CA ALA A 121 -16.36 13.12 8.76
C ALA A 121 -16.07 14.34 9.64
N GLU A 122 -15.67 15.46 9.06
CA GLU A 122 -15.38 16.72 9.77
C GLU A 122 -16.63 17.32 10.42
N LEU A 123 -17.81 17.09 9.85
CA LEU A 123 -19.08 17.52 10.44
C LEU A 123 -19.47 16.67 11.66
N LEU A 124 -19.14 15.38 11.64
CA LEU A 124 -19.56 14.43 12.67
C LEU A 124 -18.54 14.31 13.81
N PHE A 125 -17.25 14.45 13.50
CA PHE A 125 -16.17 14.20 14.45
C PHE A 125 -15.26 15.43 14.58
N PRO A 126 -14.67 15.68 15.74
CA PRO A 126 -13.73 16.78 15.96
C PRO A 126 -12.35 16.45 15.36
N ILE A 127 -12.30 16.35 14.05
CA ILE A 127 -11.10 16.09 13.22
C ILE A 127 -11.08 17.01 12.01
N ALA A 128 -9.93 17.12 11.34
CA ALA A 128 -9.80 17.76 10.05
C ALA A 128 -8.90 16.92 9.13
N TYR A 129 -9.34 16.66 7.91
CA TYR A 129 -8.51 16.05 6.87
C TYR A 129 -7.55 17.11 6.31
N GLU A 130 -6.24 16.91 6.47
CA GLU A 130 -5.22 17.81 5.93
C GLU A 130 -4.78 17.40 4.53
N SER A 131 -4.70 16.09 4.26
CA SER A 131 -4.46 15.58 2.92
C SER A 131 -4.95 14.14 2.78
N PHE A 132 -5.32 13.80 1.54
CA PHE A 132 -5.51 12.45 1.05
C PHE A 132 -5.02 12.43 -0.40
N GLU A 133 -3.76 12.10 -0.59
CA GLU A 133 -3.01 12.28 -1.83
C GLU A 133 -2.39 10.95 -2.26
N LEU A 134 -2.10 10.81 -3.57
CA LEU A 134 -1.27 9.72 -4.05
C LEU A 134 0.15 9.87 -3.50
N ARG A 135 0.77 8.76 -3.14
CA ARG A 135 2.15 8.72 -2.67
C ARG A 135 3.08 8.38 -3.83
N PRO A 136 3.85 9.35 -4.37
CA PRO A 136 4.80 9.09 -5.45
C PRO A 136 5.81 8.01 -5.07
N ASP A 137 6.31 7.26 -6.06
CA ASP A 137 7.30 6.18 -5.93
C ASP A 137 6.88 5.01 -5.02
N SER A 138 5.67 5.00 -4.50
CA SER A 138 5.20 3.94 -3.59
C SER A 138 4.83 2.63 -4.29
N GLY A 139 4.49 2.66 -5.57
CA GLY A 139 4.19 1.48 -6.37
C GLY A 139 5.46 0.72 -6.79
N GLY A 140 5.42 -0.61 -6.72
CA GLY A 140 6.54 -1.46 -7.13
C GLY A 140 6.87 -1.29 -8.61
N PRO A 141 8.15 -1.05 -8.96
CA PRO A 141 8.57 -0.93 -10.35
C PRO A 141 8.33 -2.21 -11.16
N GLY A 142 8.01 -2.04 -12.43
CA GLY A 142 7.78 -3.15 -13.36
C GLY A 142 7.56 -2.66 -14.78
N ARG A 143 7.49 -3.60 -15.75
CA ARG A 143 6.97 -3.28 -17.07
C ARG A 143 5.58 -2.67 -16.96
N TYR A 144 4.79 -3.22 -16.03
CA TYR A 144 3.57 -2.62 -15.53
C TYR A 144 3.78 -2.32 -14.05
N ARG A 145 3.69 -1.06 -13.71
CA ARG A 145 3.90 -0.54 -12.37
C ARG A 145 2.81 -1.04 -11.42
N GLY A 146 3.17 -1.31 -10.18
CA GLY A 146 2.18 -1.41 -9.10
C GLY A 146 1.45 -0.09 -8.90
N GLY A 147 0.20 -0.14 -8.48
CA GLY A 147 -0.56 1.03 -8.08
C GLY A 147 0.07 1.74 -6.89
N LEU A 148 -0.13 3.04 -6.80
CA LEU A 148 0.39 3.85 -5.72
C LEU A 148 -0.43 3.69 -4.44
N GLY A 149 0.23 3.81 -3.30
CA GLY A 149 -0.40 4.07 -2.02
C GLY A 149 -0.80 5.54 -1.87
N ALA A 150 -1.27 5.87 -0.68
CA ALA A 150 -1.70 7.22 -0.31
C ALA A 150 -0.85 7.81 0.82
N VAL A 151 -0.82 9.14 0.88
CA VAL A 151 -0.51 9.92 2.06
C VAL A 151 -1.83 10.43 2.63
N PHE A 152 -2.15 10.00 3.84
CA PHE A 152 -3.38 10.32 4.54
C PHE A 152 -3.04 11.08 5.83
N LYS A 153 -3.58 12.27 6.02
CA LYS A 153 -3.34 13.11 7.20
C LYS A 153 -4.64 13.55 7.82
N VAL A 154 -4.80 13.24 9.10
CA VAL A 154 -5.95 13.68 9.91
C VAL A 154 -5.45 14.39 11.16
N ARG A 155 -5.81 15.65 11.31
CA ARG A 155 -5.54 16.44 12.50
C ARG A 155 -6.67 16.29 13.51
N TYR A 156 -6.30 16.09 14.75
CA TYR A 156 -7.21 16.03 15.89
C TYR A 156 -7.59 17.44 16.36
N LEU A 157 -8.87 17.71 16.45
CA LEU A 157 -9.43 18.95 17.00
C LEU A 157 -9.92 18.77 18.45
N SER A 158 -9.69 17.60 19.02
CA SER A 158 -9.90 17.26 20.42
C SER A 158 -8.93 16.17 20.86
N ASP A 159 -8.94 15.82 22.13
CA ASP A 159 -8.19 14.65 22.61
C ASP A 159 -8.81 13.36 22.08
N GLY A 160 -7.96 12.38 21.79
CA GLY A 160 -8.37 11.10 21.26
C GLY A 160 -7.35 9.99 21.47
N LEU A 161 -7.76 8.75 21.22
CA LEU A 161 -6.91 7.57 21.28
C LEU A 161 -7.00 6.82 19.94
N LEU A 162 -5.88 6.65 19.27
CA LEU A 162 -5.76 5.92 18.00
C LEU A 162 -5.36 4.48 18.24
N SER A 163 -6.08 3.56 17.61
CA SER A 163 -5.66 2.17 17.42
C SER A 163 -5.67 1.84 15.92
N MET A 164 -4.69 1.09 15.45
CA MET A 164 -4.57 0.73 14.04
C MET A 164 -4.03 -0.68 13.88
N GLU A 165 -4.64 -1.44 12.97
CA GLU A 165 -4.09 -2.69 12.46
C GLU A 165 -3.46 -2.42 11.09
N SER A 166 -2.17 -2.74 10.96
CA SER A 166 -1.41 -2.47 9.75
C SER A 166 -0.21 -3.41 9.63
N ALA A 167 0.31 -3.57 8.41
CA ALA A 167 1.45 -4.42 8.10
C ALA A 167 2.35 -3.76 7.02
N ARG A 168 3.15 -4.52 6.27
CA ARG A 168 4.00 -4.00 5.17
C ARG A 168 5.00 -2.91 5.58
N THR A 169 5.44 -2.90 6.82
CA THR A 169 6.38 -1.89 7.35
C THR A 169 7.86 -2.27 7.24
N LEU A 170 8.16 -3.56 6.98
CA LEU A 170 9.54 -4.05 6.77
C LEU A 170 9.80 -4.43 5.31
N GLN A 171 8.76 -4.82 4.60
CA GLN A 171 8.85 -5.22 3.21
C GLN A 171 7.55 -4.84 2.52
N GLY A 172 7.64 -4.13 1.41
CA GLY A 172 6.52 -3.75 0.58
C GLY A 172 5.81 -4.94 -0.08
N SER A 173 4.90 -4.64 -0.98
CA SER A 173 4.16 -5.64 -1.74
C SER A 173 5.05 -6.27 -2.80
N PRO A 174 5.21 -7.61 -2.83
CA PRO A 174 6.10 -8.26 -3.79
C PRO A 174 5.57 -8.17 -5.23
N GLY A 175 6.51 -7.92 -6.15
CA GLY A 175 6.25 -8.02 -7.57
C GLY A 175 6.31 -9.46 -8.09
N VAL A 176 5.98 -9.65 -9.37
CA VAL A 176 6.04 -10.93 -10.08
C VAL A 176 6.68 -10.78 -11.45
N ASN A 177 7.14 -11.87 -12.03
CA ASN A 177 7.73 -11.93 -13.37
C ASN A 177 8.89 -10.95 -13.62
N GLY A 178 9.67 -10.65 -12.57
CA GLY A 178 10.76 -9.67 -12.60
C GLY A 178 10.35 -8.25 -12.20
N GLY A 179 9.11 -8.05 -11.78
CA GLY A 179 8.66 -6.83 -11.11
C GLY A 179 9.21 -6.73 -9.69
N GLU A 180 9.35 -5.52 -9.20
CA GLU A 180 9.97 -5.22 -7.92
C GLU A 180 8.95 -5.01 -6.80
N PHE A 181 9.47 -4.95 -5.57
CA PHE A 181 8.67 -4.62 -4.40
C PHE A 181 8.22 -3.16 -4.43
N SER A 182 7.04 -2.91 -3.89
CA SER A 182 6.60 -1.55 -3.56
C SER A 182 7.38 -0.99 -2.38
N ASP A 183 7.25 0.32 -2.14
CA ASP A 183 7.77 0.93 -0.92
C ASP A 183 6.96 0.49 0.31
N VAL A 184 7.56 0.58 1.49
CA VAL A 184 6.94 0.18 2.76
C VAL A 184 6.00 1.26 3.29
N GLN A 185 5.05 0.86 4.13
CA GLN A 185 4.17 1.82 4.79
C GLN A 185 4.72 2.31 6.12
N ARG A 186 4.22 3.47 6.57
CA ARG A 186 4.66 4.16 7.77
C ARG A 186 3.51 4.88 8.46
N GLN A 187 3.57 4.95 9.78
CA GLN A 187 2.64 5.68 10.63
C GLN A 187 3.43 6.71 11.42
N THR A 188 3.04 7.96 11.31
CA THR A 188 3.76 9.09 11.92
C THR A 188 2.79 9.92 12.76
N LYS A 189 3.22 10.32 13.95
CA LYS A 189 2.57 11.34 14.74
C LYS A 189 3.30 12.66 14.52
N ILE A 190 2.56 13.71 14.18
CA ILE A 190 3.05 15.08 14.04
C ILE A 190 2.49 15.86 15.22
N TYR A 191 3.39 16.47 16.00
CA TYR A 191 3.04 17.25 17.16
C TYR A 191 2.62 18.68 16.80
N GLY A 192 1.92 19.36 17.71
CA GLY A 192 1.43 20.72 17.47
C GLY A 192 2.54 21.78 17.24
N ASP A 193 3.78 21.48 17.59
CA ASP A 193 4.96 22.33 17.32
C ASP A 193 5.61 22.03 15.95
N GLY A 194 5.06 21.08 15.18
CA GLY A 194 5.56 20.66 13.87
C GLY A 194 6.64 19.58 13.90
N THR A 195 7.10 19.16 15.08
CA THR A 195 7.99 18.00 15.19
C THR A 195 7.22 16.71 14.90
N SER A 196 7.92 15.64 14.50
CA SER A 196 7.27 14.39 14.15
C SER A 196 8.00 13.18 14.70
N GLU A 197 7.26 12.10 14.91
CA GLU A 197 7.76 10.82 15.36
C GLU A 197 7.11 9.68 14.58
N VAL A 198 7.92 8.76 14.05
CA VAL A 198 7.41 7.49 13.51
C VAL A 198 6.92 6.63 14.67
N ILE A 199 5.63 6.33 14.68
CA ILE A 199 4.97 5.53 15.73
C ILE A 199 4.74 4.07 15.29
N GLY A 200 4.82 3.80 13.98
CA GLY A 200 4.78 2.45 13.41
C GLY A 200 5.50 2.38 12.08
N GLY A 201 6.35 1.36 11.89
CA GLY A 201 7.20 1.18 10.73
C GLY A 201 8.67 1.50 11.02
N LEU A 202 9.43 1.75 9.95
CA LEU A 202 10.84 2.10 10.01
C LEU A 202 11.00 3.62 10.18
N ASP A 203 11.81 4.05 11.14
CA ASP A 203 12.24 5.43 11.27
C ASP A 203 13.49 5.72 10.41
N GLU A 204 13.89 6.99 10.34
CA GLU A 204 15.05 7.43 9.55
C GLU A 204 16.38 6.85 10.04
N ALA A 205 16.48 6.45 11.30
CA ALA A 205 17.65 5.81 11.88
C ALA A 205 17.65 4.29 11.68
N GLY A 206 16.64 3.72 11.01
CA GLY A 206 16.47 2.29 10.79
C GLY A 206 15.89 1.54 11.99
N GLY A 207 15.40 2.24 13.00
CA GLY A 207 14.65 1.66 14.12
C GLY A 207 13.26 1.23 13.65
N TRP A 208 12.82 0.04 14.07
CA TRP A 208 11.49 -0.47 13.72
C TRP A 208 10.55 -0.42 14.92
N LYS A 209 9.35 0.10 14.70
CA LYS A 209 8.24 0.09 15.64
C LYS A 209 7.10 -0.75 15.11
N SER A 210 6.39 -1.45 16.01
CA SER A 210 5.22 -2.25 15.63
C SER A 210 4.16 -1.37 14.95
N PRO A 211 3.64 -1.80 13.79
CA PRO A 211 2.55 -1.11 13.12
C PRO A 211 1.16 -1.43 13.71
N LEU A 212 1.11 -2.31 14.72
CA LEU A 212 -0.10 -2.58 15.49
C LEU A 212 -0.17 -1.56 16.63
N LEU A 213 -0.88 -0.48 16.39
CA LEU A 213 -1.04 0.60 17.37
C LEU A 213 -2.22 0.29 18.30
N SER A 214 -2.07 0.58 19.58
CA SER A 214 -3.13 0.42 20.57
C SER A 214 -3.18 1.64 21.50
N ASN A 215 -4.30 2.35 21.44
CA ASN A 215 -4.59 3.51 22.29
C ASN A 215 -3.47 4.56 22.33
N VAL A 216 -2.88 4.87 21.17
CA VAL A 216 -1.90 5.95 21.05
C VAL A 216 -2.60 7.29 21.27
N PRO A 217 -2.21 8.07 22.28
CA PRO A 217 -2.87 9.33 22.57
C PRO A 217 -2.55 10.40 21.53
N PHE A 218 -3.57 11.14 21.15
CA PHE A 218 -3.49 12.38 20.37
C PHE A 218 -4.20 13.49 21.12
N THR A 219 -3.67 14.69 21.05
CA THR A 219 -4.26 15.90 21.65
C THR A 219 -4.64 16.89 20.57
N HIS A 220 -5.43 17.89 20.92
CA HIS A 220 -5.82 18.97 20.01
C HIS A 220 -4.61 19.57 19.28
N GLY A 221 -4.67 19.62 17.95
CA GLY A 221 -3.63 20.18 17.09
C GLY A 221 -2.56 19.18 16.62
N GLU A 222 -2.56 17.96 17.14
CA GLU A 222 -1.67 16.89 16.65
C GLU A 222 -2.28 16.19 15.44
N THR A 223 -1.43 15.72 14.52
CA THR A 223 -1.84 15.08 13.26
C THR A 223 -1.35 13.62 13.19
N PHE A 224 -2.24 12.72 12.87
CA PHE A 224 -1.88 11.37 12.42
C PHE A 224 -1.60 11.40 10.92
N MET A 225 -0.40 10.98 10.52
CA MET A 225 -0.04 10.79 9.13
C MET A 225 0.20 9.30 8.86
N PHE A 226 -0.46 8.80 7.84
CA PHE A 226 -0.29 7.44 7.36
C PHE A 226 0.14 7.45 5.89
N GLU A 227 1.25 6.77 5.61
CA GLU A 227 1.79 6.56 4.28
C GLU A 227 1.58 5.09 3.91
N SER A 228 0.56 4.79 3.10
CA SER A 228 0.28 3.41 2.72
C SER A 228 1.25 2.88 1.68
N THR A 229 1.42 1.55 1.63
CA THR A 229 2.23 0.88 0.61
C THR A 229 1.50 0.83 -0.72
N GLY A 230 2.26 0.82 -1.82
CA GLY A 230 1.73 0.50 -3.14
C GLY A 230 1.55 -1.00 -3.39
N GLY A 231 1.14 -1.36 -4.59
CA GLY A 231 1.16 -2.73 -5.10
C GLY A 231 2.53 -3.11 -5.67
N GLY A 232 2.83 -4.40 -5.78
CA GLY A 232 4.04 -4.90 -6.42
C GLY A 232 4.02 -4.76 -7.94
N GLY A 233 5.19 -4.60 -8.58
CA GLY A 233 5.31 -4.48 -10.03
C GLY A 233 5.08 -5.81 -10.77
N TRP A 234 4.82 -5.74 -12.07
CA TRP A 234 4.75 -6.90 -12.96
C TRP A 234 5.71 -6.74 -14.15
N GLY A 235 6.56 -7.75 -14.39
CA GLY A 235 7.58 -7.72 -15.43
C GLY A 235 8.74 -6.78 -15.09
N LYS A 236 9.83 -6.86 -15.84
CA LYS A 236 11.04 -6.07 -15.54
C LYS A 236 10.82 -4.57 -15.73
N PRO A 237 11.29 -3.69 -14.85
CA PRO A 237 11.19 -2.24 -15.01
C PRO A 237 11.78 -1.73 -16.33
N LEU A 238 12.93 -2.28 -16.76
CA LEU A 238 13.59 -1.89 -17.99
C LEU A 238 12.80 -2.24 -19.26
N ASP A 239 11.77 -3.08 -19.18
CA ASP A 239 10.86 -3.42 -20.28
C ASP A 239 9.66 -2.45 -20.37
N ARG A 240 9.52 -1.48 -19.44
CA ARG A 240 8.45 -0.48 -19.48
C ARG A 240 8.65 0.44 -20.67
N ASP A 241 7.55 0.77 -21.34
CA ASP A 241 7.54 1.74 -22.42
C ASP A 241 8.09 3.10 -21.92
N VAL A 242 8.95 3.74 -22.71
CA VAL A 242 9.61 4.98 -22.30
C VAL A 242 8.64 6.15 -22.20
N GLU A 243 7.61 6.17 -23.07
CA GLU A 243 6.56 7.19 -23.01
C GLU A 243 5.70 7.01 -21.77
N ALA A 244 5.38 5.76 -21.40
CA ALA A 244 4.65 5.49 -20.15
C ALA A 244 5.45 5.91 -18.90
N VAL A 245 6.79 5.86 -18.94
CA VAL A 245 7.63 6.39 -17.85
C VAL A 245 7.57 7.91 -17.82
N LEU A 246 7.56 8.57 -18.97
CA LEU A 246 7.39 10.03 -19.05
C LEU A 246 6.02 10.44 -18.53
N ASP A 247 4.96 9.76 -18.94
CA ASP A 247 3.61 10.02 -18.44
C ASP A 247 3.51 9.86 -16.92
N ASP A 248 4.09 8.79 -16.33
CA ASP A 248 4.16 8.61 -14.89
C ASP A 248 4.88 9.76 -14.17
N VAL A 249 5.95 10.33 -14.78
CA VAL A 249 6.66 11.49 -14.22
C VAL A 249 5.82 12.77 -14.32
N LEU A 250 5.12 12.97 -15.43
CA LEU A 250 4.27 14.14 -15.65
C LEU A 250 3.04 14.14 -14.76
N ASP A 251 2.50 12.95 -14.46
CA ASP A 251 1.40 12.73 -13.54
C ASP A 251 1.84 12.68 -12.06
N GLU A 252 3.13 12.89 -11.80
CA GLU A 252 3.73 12.84 -10.46
C GLU A 252 3.57 11.47 -9.76
N TYR A 253 3.41 10.39 -10.52
CA TYR A 253 3.35 9.03 -9.99
C TYR A 253 4.71 8.50 -9.59
N ILE A 254 5.75 8.89 -10.34
CA ILE A 254 7.14 8.61 -10.03
C ILE A 254 8.00 9.87 -10.14
N THR A 255 9.11 9.88 -9.42
CA THR A 255 10.08 10.98 -9.52
C THR A 255 10.98 10.85 -10.74
N PHE A 256 11.61 11.97 -11.15
CA PHE A 256 12.66 11.94 -12.17
C PHE A 256 13.82 11.03 -11.81
N ASN A 257 14.13 10.90 -10.50
CA ASN A 257 15.18 10.01 -10.02
C ASN A 257 14.80 8.55 -10.26
N THR A 258 13.58 8.16 -9.93
CA THR A 258 13.07 6.81 -10.20
C THR A 258 13.02 6.49 -11.69
N ALA A 259 12.62 7.45 -12.54
CA ALA A 259 12.69 7.28 -13.98
C ALA A 259 14.11 6.97 -14.46
N TYR A 260 15.12 7.67 -13.93
CA TYR A 260 16.53 7.48 -14.30
C TYR A 260 17.16 6.24 -13.67
N ASP A 261 16.97 6.04 -12.35
CA ASP A 261 17.70 5.01 -11.60
C ASP A 261 17.10 3.62 -11.76
N VAL A 262 15.78 3.52 -11.92
CA VAL A 262 15.05 2.25 -11.95
C VAL A 262 14.61 1.88 -13.37
N TYR A 263 14.01 2.82 -14.08
CA TYR A 263 13.50 2.56 -15.44
C TYR A 263 14.53 2.85 -16.54
N GLY A 264 15.64 3.51 -16.19
CA GLY A 264 16.71 3.87 -17.12
C GLY A 264 16.27 4.86 -18.19
N VAL A 265 15.28 5.72 -17.89
CA VAL A 265 14.78 6.73 -18.83
C VAL A 265 15.36 8.10 -18.49
N VAL A 266 16.02 8.71 -19.46
CA VAL A 266 16.60 10.04 -19.32
C VAL A 266 15.62 11.07 -19.84
N ILE A 267 15.15 11.93 -18.94
CA ILE A 267 14.14 12.95 -19.23
C ILE A 267 14.73 14.34 -19.01
N ASP A 268 14.61 15.20 -20.01
CA ASP A 268 14.89 16.63 -19.85
C ASP A 268 13.80 17.26 -18.98
N LYS A 269 14.20 17.77 -17.81
CA LYS A 269 13.27 18.30 -16.81
C LYS A 269 12.58 19.59 -17.23
N GLU A 270 13.26 20.40 -18.09
CA GLU A 270 12.72 21.69 -18.56
C GLU A 270 11.82 21.49 -19.78
N ALA A 271 12.32 20.72 -20.76
CA ALA A 271 11.58 20.44 -21.99
C ALA A 271 10.47 19.37 -21.79
N LYS A 272 10.52 18.59 -20.71
CA LYS A 272 9.64 17.45 -20.43
C LYS A 272 9.59 16.45 -21.60
N THR A 273 10.77 16.11 -22.11
CA THR A 273 10.97 15.20 -23.25
C THR A 273 12.01 14.15 -22.93
N ILE A 274 11.91 13.00 -23.61
CA ILE A 274 12.84 11.88 -23.44
C ILE A 274 14.08 12.08 -24.34
N ASP A 275 15.28 11.93 -23.78
CA ASP A 275 16.50 11.71 -24.54
C ASP A 275 16.63 10.20 -24.86
N LEU A 276 16.23 9.81 -26.07
CA LEU A 276 16.22 8.42 -26.49
C LEU A 276 17.62 7.80 -26.58
N GLU A 277 18.65 8.56 -26.97
CA GLU A 277 20.01 8.03 -27.07
C GLU A 277 20.64 7.84 -25.69
N ALA A 278 20.50 8.81 -24.80
CA ALA A 278 20.94 8.66 -23.42
C ALA A 278 20.17 7.54 -22.68
N THR A 279 18.88 7.39 -22.95
CA THR A 279 18.05 6.31 -22.42
C THR A 279 18.55 4.93 -22.85
N LYS A 280 18.93 4.73 -24.12
CA LYS A 280 19.49 3.45 -24.57
C LYS A 280 20.80 3.12 -23.85
N VAL A 281 21.68 4.10 -23.69
CA VAL A 281 22.94 3.92 -22.95
C VAL A 281 22.64 3.54 -21.50
N ARG A 282 21.79 4.31 -20.83
CA ARG A 282 21.45 4.06 -19.42
C ARG A 282 20.81 2.69 -19.18
N ARG A 283 19.87 2.27 -20.03
CA ARG A 283 19.25 0.92 -19.94
C ARG A 283 20.27 -0.20 -20.17
N SER A 284 21.26 0.02 -21.06
CA SER A 284 22.34 -0.95 -21.25
C SER A 284 23.22 -1.08 -20.02
N GLU A 285 23.55 0.03 -19.34
CA GLU A 285 24.30 0.04 -18.08
C GLU A 285 23.57 -0.75 -16.98
N LEU A 286 22.28 -0.43 -16.77
CA LEU A 286 21.44 -1.10 -15.76
C LEU A 286 21.21 -2.59 -16.06
N SER A 287 21.21 -2.99 -17.33
CA SER A 287 21.07 -4.39 -17.71
C SER A 287 22.34 -5.22 -17.48
N ALA A 288 23.49 -4.57 -17.37
CA ALA A 288 24.81 -5.21 -17.16
C ALA A 288 25.19 -5.30 -15.68
N ALA A 289 24.54 -4.55 -14.80
CA ALA A 289 24.73 -4.54 -13.36
C ALA A 289 23.94 -5.64 -12.66
#